data_0e611b14fbe4197e0ad738d78448fa84
#
_entry.id   0e611b14fbe4197e0ad738d78448fa84
#
_cell.length_a   1.000
_cell.length_b   1.000
_cell.length_c   1.000
_cell.angle_alpha   90.00
_cell.angle_beta   90.00
_cell.angle_gamma   90.00
#
_symmetry.space_group_name_H-M   'P 1'
#
loop_
_entity.id
_entity.type
_entity.pdbx_description
1 polymer ?
#
loop_
_entity_poly.entity_id
_entity_poly.type
_entity_poly.pdbx_seq_one_letter_code
_entity_poly.pdbx_strand_id
1 'polypeptide(L)'
;MISAPVVRGLRPGDTIAHRTWPLGEGNPNAISTFLYEHGWSWVIDAEGGLHAASPCTQVYVGYQPDNRHVGTWIIALHGTARQPGWRATFNRHTPAELVIDLLTSMVDRSTPRPATTPSSPS
;
A
#
# COMPACT_ATOMS: atom_id res chain seq x y z
N MET A 1 -25.59 10.34 -20.18
CA MET A 1 -25.02 9.98 -20.02
C MET A 1 -24.34 9.81 -19.89
N ILE A 2 -24.19 9.69 -19.69
CA ILE A 2 -23.27 9.40 -19.67
C ILE A 2 -23.04 8.68 -20.24
N SER A 3 -23.10 8.96 -20.76
CA SER A 3 -22.69 8.20 -21.27
C SER A 3 -22.03 7.49 -20.91
N ALA A 4 -22.66 7.19 -20.79
CA ALA A 4 -21.98 6.10 -20.46
C ALA A 4 -20.60 6.38 -20.48
N PRO A 5 -20.09 5.90 -19.51
CA PRO A 5 -18.68 6.02 -19.53
C PRO A 5 -18.24 5.49 -20.82
N VAL A 6 -17.64 6.30 -21.48
CA VAL A 6 -17.11 5.90 -22.73
C VAL A 6 -15.92 5.04 -22.46
N VAL A 7 -16.00 3.82 -22.89
CA VAL A 7 -14.85 2.97 -22.89
C VAL A 7 -14.07 3.32 -24.12
N ARG A 8 -12.97 4.01 -23.94
CA ARG A 8 -12.18 4.46 -25.06
C ARG A 8 -11.69 3.27 -25.87
N GLY A 9 -11.73 3.42 -27.16
CA GLY A 9 -11.21 2.44 -28.06
C GLY A 9 -12.18 1.35 -28.47
N LEU A 10 -13.32 1.23 -27.79
CA LEU A 10 -14.31 0.27 -28.19
C LEU A 10 -15.17 0.85 -29.32
N ARG A 11 -15.45 0.05 -30.33
CA ARG A 11 -16.27 0.42 -31.43
C ARG A 11 -17.43 -0.56 -31.52
N PRO A 12 -18.50 -0.19 -32.23
CA PRO A 12 -19.55 -1.15 -32.47
C PRO A 12 -18.99 -2.42 -33.07
N GLY A 13 -19.36 -3.54 -32.51
CA GLY A 13 -18.89 -4.83 -33.00
C GLY A 13 -17.63 -5.34 -32.33
N ASP A 14 -16.94 -4.51 -31.53
CA ASP A 14 -15.78 -4.98 -30.82
C ASP A 14 -16.16 -5.97 -29.74
N THR A 15 -15.30 -6.92 -29.49
CA THR A 15 -15.49 -7.91 -28.43
C THR A 15 -14.76 -7.47 -27.21
N ILE A 16 -15.46 -7.48 -26.07
CA ILE A 16 -14.82 -7.18 -24.78
C ILE A 16 -14.20 -8.46 -24.26
N ALA A 17 -12.89 -8.45 -24.08
CA ALA A 17 -12.20 -9.61 -23.53
C ALA A 17 -12.55 -9.77 -22.07
N HIS A 18 -12.85 -10.99 -21.68
CA HIS A 18 -13.06 -11.30 -20.28
C HIS A 18 -11.70 -11.48 -19.59
N ARG A 19 -11.60 -10.99 -18.37
CA ARG A 19 -10.40 -11.11 -17.58
C ARG A 19 -10.75 -11.65 -16.22
N THR A 20 -9.80 -12.33 -15.62
CA THR A 20 -9.90 -12.75 -14.24
C THR A 20 -9.24 -11.71 -13.38
N TRP A 21 -9.97 -11.20 -12.40
CA TRP A 21 -9.46 -10.17 -11.51
C TRP A 21 -9.14 -10.78 -10.14
N PRO A 22 -8.13 -10.26 -9.45
CA PRO A 22 -7.78 -10.80 -8.13
C PRO A 22 -8.89 -10.49 -7.13
N LEU A 23 -9.34 -11.53 -6.45
CA LEU A 23 -10.39 -11.44 -5.44
C LEU A 23 -9.97 -12.21 -4.20
N GLY A 24 -10.52 -11.83 -3.06
CA GLY A 24 -10.28 -12.50 -1.80
C GLY A 24 -9.08 -11.95 -1.07
N GLU A 25 -8.89 -12.43 0.15
CA GLU A 25 -7.89 -11.86 1.05
C GLU A 25 -6.45 -12.08 0.60
N GLY A 26 -6.21 -13.09 -0.19
CA GLY A 26 -4.85 -13.48 -0.50
C GLY A 26 -4.15 -14.05 0.72
N ASN A 27 -2.86 -13.84 0.80
CA ASN A 27 -2.05 -14.33 1.91
C ASN A 27 -1.48 -13.14 2.70
N PRO A 28 -2.16 -12.72 3.78
CA PRO A 28 -1.67 -11.60 4.57
C PRO A 28 -0.27 -11.81 5.16
N ASN A 29 0.11 -13.06 5.38
CA ASN A 29 1.44 -13.34 5.94
C ASN A 29 2.57 -12.97 4.99
N ALA A 30 2.26 -12.78 3.72
CA ALA A 30 3.28 -12.36 2.75
C ALA A 30 3.86 -10.99 3.08
N ILE A 31 3.15 -10.18 3.88
CA ILE A 31 3.67 -8.87 4.30
C ILE A 31 4.98 -9.02 5.08
N SER A 32 5.13 -10.09 5.85
CA SER A 32 6.35 -10.26 6.64
C SER A 32 7.60 -10.39 5.78
N THR A 33 7.48 -11.03 4.62
CA THR A 33 8.59 -11.10 3.69
C THR A 33 8.98 -9.71 3.19
N PHE A 34 7.98 -8.92 2.82
CA PHE A 34 8.23 -7.54 2.38
C PHE A 34 8.94 -6.75 3.48
N LEU A 35 8.43 -6.83 4.71
CA LEU A 35 9.00 -6.07 5.82
C LEU A 35 10.43 -6.48 6.10
N TYR A 36 10.68 -7.78 6.07
CA TYR A 36 12.03 -8.29 6.31
C TYR A 36 12.99 -7.84 5.21
N GLU A 37 12.57 -7.98 3.96
CA GLU A 37 13.44 -7.64 2.83
C GLU A 37 13.79 -6.17 2.77
N HIS A 38 12.90 -5.31 3.25
CA HIS A 38 13.11 -3.87 3.20
C HIS A 38 13.60 -3.29 4.52
N GLY A 39 13.81 -4.14 5.52
CA GLY A 39 14.35 -3.69 6.80
C GLY A 39 13.39 -2.86 7.63
N TRP A 40 12.08 -3.07 7.45
CA TRP A 40 11.08 -2.35 8.22
C TRP A 40 10.92 -2.96 9.60
N SER A 41 10.62 -2.13 10.59
CA SER A 41 10.32 -2.59 11.95
C SER A 41 8.86 -2.97 12.04
N TRP A 42 8.54 -4.02 12.81
CA TRP A 42 7.15 -4.41 12.98
C TRP A 42 6.95 -5.14 14.30
N VAL A 43 5.72 -5.04 14.82
CA VAL A 43 5.30 -5.73 16.02
C VAL A 43 3.90 -6.30 15.80
N ILE A 44 3.58 -7.33 16.55
CA ILE A 44 2.23 -7.89 16.58
C ILE A 44 1.64 -7.55 17.94
N ASP A 45 0.44 -6.96 17.95
CA ASP A 45 -0.20 -6.60 19.20
C ASP A 45 -0.95 -7.78 19.81
N ALA A 46 -1.57 -7.56 20.97
CA ALA A 46 -2.23 -8.63 21.70
C ALA A 46 -3.42 -9.23 20.96
N GLU A 47 -4.03 -8.47 20.07
CA GLU A 47 -5.16 -8.91 19.27
C GLU A 47 -4.75 -9.53 17.93
N GLY A 48 -3.46 -9.69 17.71
CA GLY A 48 -2.97 -10.24 16.46
C GLY A 48 -2.80 -9.21 15.35
N GLY A 49 -2.95 -7.93 15.66
CA GLY A 49 -2.78 -6.87 14.68
C GLY A 49 -1.31 -6.60 14.42
N LEU A 50 -1.00 -6.34 13.16
CA LEU A 50 0.35 -5.99 12.76
C LEU A 50 0.51 -4.48 12.71
N HIS A 51 1.65 -3.99 13.20
CA HIS A 51 2.00 -2.59 13.11
C HIS A 51 3.44 -2.50 12.62
N ALA A 52 3.65 -1.86 11.50
CA ALA A 52 4.96 -1.78 10.88
C ALA A 52 5.30 -0.36 10.49
N ALA A 53 6.58 -0.05 10.47
CA ALA A 53 7.05 1.27 10.06
C ALA A 53 8.30 1.12 9.22
N SER A 54 8.43 2.01 8.24
CA SER A 54 9.62 2.08 7.41
C SER A 54 10.81 2.53 8.25
N PRO A 55 12.05 2.27 7.77
CA PRO A 55 13.23 2.68 8.54
C PRO A 55 13.27 4.18 8.84
N CYS A 56 12.76 5.00 7.93
CA CYS A 56 12.69 6.44 8.16
C CYS A 56 11.47 6.86 8.99
N THR A 57 10.63 5.90 9.36
CA THR A 57 9.39 6.07 10.14
C THR A 57 8.33 6.96 9.48
N GLN A 58 8.48 7.26 8.20
CA GLN A 58 7.48 8.06 7.50
C GLN A 58 6.29 7.25 7.02
N VAL A 59 6.46 5.95 6.79
CA VAL A 59 5.39 5.09 6.33
C VAL A 59 4.98 4.15 7.44
N TYR A 60 3.68 4.07 7.70
CA TYR A 60 3.10 3.14 8.65
C TYR A 60 2.19 2.17 7.91
N VAL A 61 2.25 0.90 8.27
CA VAL A 61 1.34 -0.13 7.76
C VAL A 61 0.73 -0.84 8.96
N GLY A 62 -0.60 -0.93 8.95
CA GLY A 62 -1.32 -1.69 9.97
C GLY A 62 -2.20 -2.75 9.33
N TYR A 63 -2.33 -3.88 9.99
CA TYR A 63 -3.24 -4.94 9.57
C TYR A 63 -3.99 -5.44 10.80
N GLN A 64 -5.32 -5.31 10.77
CA GLN A 64 -6.20 -5.73 11.88
C GLN A 64 -7.16 -6.78 11.35
N PRO A 65 -6.87 -8.06 11.58
CA PRO A 65 -7.65 -9.12 10.95
C PRO A 65 -9.13 -9.13 11.37
N ASP A 66 -9.43 -8.64 12.56
CA ASP A 66 -10.81 -8.68 13.07
C ASP A 66 -11.50 -7.33 13.04
N ASN A 67 -10.91 -6.33 12.39
CA ASN A 67 -11.51 -5.02 12.37
C ASN A 67 -12.68 -4.99 11.41
N ARG A 68 -13.88 -4.67 11.94
CA ARG A 68 -15.11 -4.64 11.14
C ARG A 68 -15.57 -3.24 10.79
N HIS A 69 -15.01 -2.22 11.42
CA HIS A 69 -15.51 -0.86 11.30
C HIS A 69 -14.61 0.04 10.47
N VAL A 70 -13.34 -0.21 10.49
CA VAL A 70 -12.38 0.50 9.64
C VAL A 70 -11.70 -0.50 8.77
N GLY A 71 -10.91 -0.06 7.85
CA GLY A 71 -10.24 -0.99 6.96
C GLY A 71 -9.35 -1.95 7.71
N THR A 72 -9.27 -3.18 7.20
CA THR A 72 -8.37 -4.18 7.73
C THR A 72 -6.92 -3.75 7.54
N TRP A 73 -6.63 -3.15 6.39
CA TRP A 73 -5.30 -2.63 6.09
C TRP A 73 -5.30 -1.12 6.17
N ILE A 74 -4.28 -0.56 6.77
CA ILE A 74 -4.06 0.88 6.83
C ILE A 74 -2.65 1.16 6.34
N ILE A 75 -2.53 2.08 5.40
CA ILE A 75 -1.23 2.59 4.98
C ILE A 75 -1.27 4.08 5.18
N ALA A 76 -0.30 4.62 5.89
CA ALA A 76 -0.26 6.05 6.17
C ALA A 76 1.14 6.57 5.89
N LEU A 77 1.19 7.74 5.28
CA LEU A 77 2.44 8.43 5.04
C LEU A 77 2.42 9.74 5.81
N HIS A 78 3.43 9.94 6.64
CA HIS A 78 3.60 11.18 7.37
C HIS A 78 3.87 12.32 6.41
N GLY A 79 3.22 13.43 6.65
CA GLY A 79 3.51 14.62 5.87
C GLY A 79 4.83 15.26 6.27
N THR A 80 5.19 16.26 5.51
CA THR A 80 6.35 17.11 5.81
C THR A 80 5.85 18.52 6.10
N ALA A 81 6.77 19.42 6.37
CA ALA A 81 6.40 20.81 6.57
C ALA A 81 5.75 21.43 5.33
N ARG A 82 6.01 20.87 4.16
CA ARG A 82 5.54 21.42 2.89
C ARG A 82 4.37 20.67 2.29
N GLN A 83 4.24 19.38 2.61
CA GLN A 83 3.22 18.53 2.01
C GLN A 83 2.49 17.77 3.09
N PRO A 84 1.16 17.78 3.06
CA PRO A 84 0.42 16.96 4.02
C PRO A 84 0.64 15.49 3.73
N GLY A 85 0.52 14.68 4.78
CA GLY A 85 0.54 13.24 4.62
C GLY A 85 -0.79 12.74 4.10
N TRP A 86 -0.88 11.42 3.95
CA TRP A 86 -2.12 10.79 3.52
C TRP A 86 -2.27 9.42 4.18
N ARG A 87 -3.49 8.91 4.09
CA ARG A 87 -3.84 7.60 4.65
C ARG A 87 -4.77 6.90 3.67
N ALA A 88 -4.56 5.60 3.51
CA ALA A 88 -5.46 4.76 2.74
C ALA A 88 -5.84 3.55 3.58
N THR A 89 -7.08 3.12 3.45
CA THR A 89 -7.54 1.90 4.13
C THR A 89 -8.13 0.95 3.10
N PHE A 90 -7.98 -0.35 3.35
CA PHE A 90 -8.49 -1.39 2.47
C PHE A 90 -9.22 -2.39 3.34
N ASN A 91 -10.37 -2.87 2.87
CA ASN A 91 -11.12 -3.83 3.67
C ASN A 91 -10.47 -5.21 3.57
N ARG A 92 -10.99 -6.13 4.38
CA ARG A 92 -10.42 -7.47 4.48
C ARG A 92 -10.51 -8.29 3.21
N HIS A 93 -11.35 -7.89 2.28
CA HIS A 93 -11.50 -8.59 1.00
C HIS A 93 -10.48 -8.15 -0.03
N THR A 94 -9.66 -7.16 0.30
CA THR A 94 -8.61 -6.71 -0.59
C THR A 94 -7.47 -7.71 -0.57
N PRO A 95 -7.04 -8.24 -1.72
CA PRO A 95 -5.94 -9.19 -1.73
C PRO A 95 -4.68 -8.58 -1.13
N ALA A 96 -4.07 -9.31 -0.21
CA ALA A 96 -2.87 -8.84 0.47
C ALA A 96 -1.76 -8.55 -0.51
N GLU A 97 -1.68 -9.31 -1.58
CA GLU A 97 -0.65 -9.11 -2.60
C GLU A 97 -0.75 -7.74 -3.26
N LEU A 98 -1.97 -7.21 -3.44
CA LEU A 98 -2.15 -5.88 -4.01
C LEU A 98 -1.69 -4.80 -3.03
N VAL A 99 -1.92 -5.01 -1.73
CA VAL A 99 -1.45 -4.07 -0.72
C VAL A 99 0.08 -4.05 -0.70
N ILE A 100 0.69 -5.24 -0.79
CA ILE A 100 2.14 -5.35 -0.83
C ILE A 100 2.70 -4.72 -2.12
N ASP A 101 2.00 -4.89 -3.24
CA ASP A 101 2.40 -4.24 -4.49
C ASP A 101 2.38 -2.72 -4.37
N LEU A 102 1.39 -2.18 -3.66
CA LEU A 102 1.34 -0.75 -3.41
C LEU A 102 2.55 -0.31 -2.59
N LEU A 103 2.87 -1.05 -1.53
CA LEU A 103 4.04 -0.74 -0.70
C LEU A 103 5.31 -0.82 -1.51
N THR A 104 5.44 -1.83 -2.36
CA THR A 104 6.59 -1.98 -3.24
C THR A 104 6.71 -0.78 -4.16
N SER A 105 5.59 -0.36 -4.74
CA SER A 105 5.57 0.81 -5.61
C SER A 105 6.00 2.07 -4.85
N MET A 106 5.57 2.21 -3.60
CA MET A 106 5.97 3.36 -2.79
C MET A 106 7.47 3.37 -2.56
N VAL A 107 8.04 2.21 -2.23
CA VAL A 107 9.49 2.10 -2.02
C VAL A 107 10.24 2.42 -3.30
N ASP A 108 9.78 1.87 -4.43
CA ASP A 108 10.45 2.09 -5.71
C ASP A 108 10.40 3.54 -6.15
N ARG A 109 9.35 4.25 -5.77
CA ARG A 109 9.20 5.67 -6.13
C ARG A 109 9.83 6.60 -5.11
N SER A 110 10.22 6.07 -3.94
CA SER A 110 10.84 6.91 -2.94
C SER A 110 12.22 7.35 -3.43
N THR A 111 12.58 8.57 -3.05
CA THR A 111 13.88 9.12 -3.45
C THR A 111 14.80 9.04 -2.26
N PRO A 112 15.95 8.39 -2.39
CA PRO A 112 16.89 8.39 -1.29
C PRO A 112 17.22 9.83 -0.91
N ARG A 113 17.20 10.11 0.41
CA ARG A 113 17.59 11.41 0.88
C ARG A 113 19.09 11.57 0.60
N PRO A 114 19.52 12.68 -0.01
CA PRO A 114 20.95 12.88 -0.19
C PRO A 114 21.64 12.80 1.15
N ALA A 115 22.70 12.11 1.16
CA ALA A 115 23.43 12.00 2.38
C ALA A 115 23.84 13.36 2.82
N THR A 116 23.66 13.70 3.67
CA THR A 116 23.96 14.77 4.00
C THR A 116 25.07 15.22 4.44
N THR A 117 24.85 14.90 3.89
CA THR A 117 25.29 15.17 4.02
C THR A 117 25.70 15.71 4.03
N PRO A 118 25.98 15.97 4.18
CA PRO A 118 26.47 16.38 4.17
C PRO A 118 26.93 16.71 3.95
N SER A 119 26.89 16.70 3.77
CA SER A 119 27.45 16.97 3.59
C SER A 119 27.86 17.35 3.30
N SER A 120 27.85 17.36 3.20
CA SER A 120 28.38 17.68 3.03
C SER A 120 28.89 18.01 2.92
N PRO A 121 29.25 18.17 2.90
CA PRO A 121 29.86 18.42 2.84
C PRO A 121 30.07 18.71 2.72
N SER A 122 29.91 18.65 2.78
CA SER A 122 30.31 18.86 2.82
C SER A 122 30.55 19.06 2.93
#